data_8c4f0f400f2de7fb584cd5567a5f0fca
#
_entry.id   8c4f0f400f2de7fb584cd5567a5f0fca
#
_cell.length_a   1.000
_cell.length_b   1.000
_cell.length_c   1.000
_cell.angle_alpha   90.00
_cell.angle_beta   90.00
_cell.angle_gamma   90.00
#
_symmetry.space_group_name_H-M   'P 1'
#
loop_
_entity.id
_entity.type
_entity.pdbx_description
1 polymer ?
#
loop_
_entity_poly.entity_id
_entity_poly.type
_entity_poly.pdbx_seq_one_letter_code
_entity_poly.pdbx_strand_id
1 'polypeptide(L)'
;GCKPGQYKVLDLDKNGKIDDADRVIDGKRTPDWTGGMVNTFNYKNFDLSVGTSFQLGGRMRNQFYVSYALENNNMNLNNMVKDYWTPENPTNESAQPGNMGTYRSKAGSWGNQKSDVSHTMSSSDFFKITHVSLGYTFDKKLISKSFLTNLRLYCTVQNPMIICADNVIVPEQLPTNVSSTDLMTRNVMLSLIHI
;
A
#
# COMPACT_ATOMS: atom_id res chain seq x y z
N GLY A 1 -35.48 -1.07 3.52
CA GLY A 1 -34.76 -0.32 2.49
C GLY A 1 -33.51 0.33 3.05
N CYS A 2 -32.57 0.73 2.17
CA CYS A 2 -31.38 1.46 2.58
C CYS A 2 -31.75 2.84 3.11
N LYS A 3 -31.10 3.24 4.19
CA LYS A 3 -31.19 4.60 4.76
C LYS A 3 -29.93 5.38 4.40
N PRO A 4 -29.97 6.73 4.39
CA PRO A 4 -28.76 7.53 4.28
C PRO A 4 -27.71 7.09 5.32
N GLY A 5 -26.43 7.10 4.96
CA GLY A 5 -25.34 6.61 5.81
C GLY A 5 -25.12 5.11 5.82
N GLN A 6 -25.81 4.35 4.97
CA GLN A 6 -25.60 2.90 4.82
C GLN A 6 -25.07 2.58 3.41
N TYR A 7 -24.22 1.55 3.30
CA TYR A 7 -23.84 1.02 2.00
C TYR A 7 -25.01 0.37 1.30
N LYS A 8 -25.15 0.68 0.01
CA LYS A 8 -26.18 0.11 -0.85
C LYS A 8 -25.54 -0.87 -1.82
N VAL A 9 -25.98 -2.12 -1.78
CA VAL A 9 -25.67 -3.10 -2.82
C VAL A 9 -26.61 -2.90 -4.01
N LEU A 10 -26.07 -2.93 -5.19
CA LEU A 10 -26.83 -2.79 -6.43
C LEU A 10 -27.32 -4.17 -6.89
N ASP A 11 -28.60 -4.26 -7.17
CA ASP A 11 -29.26 -5.34 -7.85
C ASP A 11 -29.17 -4.99 -9.36
N LEU A 12 -28.21 -5.63 -10.04
CA LEU A 12 -27.86 -5.28 -11.43
C LEU A 12 -28.85 -5.81 -12.44
N ASP A 13 -29.34 -7.01 -12.23
CA ASP A 13 -30.35 -7.64 -13.10
C ASP A 13 -31.79 -7.25 -12.73
N LYS A 14 -31.96 -6.53 -11.61
CA LYS A 14 -33.25 -6.01 -11.10
C LYS A 14 -34.28 -7.09 -10.79
N ASN A 15 -33.82 -8.30 -10.42
CA ASN A 15 -34.70 -9.40 -10.06
C ASN A 15 -35.26 -9.29 -8.63
N GLY A 16 -34.83 -8.31 -7.84
CA GLY A 16 -35.26 -8.07 -6.47
C GLY A 16 -34.52 -8.90 -5.44
N LYS A 17 -33.48 -9.63 -5.82
CA LYS A 17 -32.60 -10.40 -4.95
C LYS A 17 -31.15 -9.96 -5.19
N ILE A 18 -30.27 -10.22 -4.23
CA ILE A 18 -28.82 -10.06 -4.41
C ILE A 18 -28.23 -11.47 -4.45
N ASP A 19 -27.73 -11.84 -5.60
CA ASP A 19 -27.16 -13.18 -5.86
C ASP A 19 -25.92 -13.11 -6.77
N ASP A 20 -25.50 -14.26 -7.29
CA ASP A 20 -24.28 -14.33 -8.10
C ASP A 20 -24.39 -13.60 -9.44
N ALA A 21 -25.61 -13.31 -9.92
CA ALA A 21 -25.85 -12.54 -11.14
C ALA A 21 -25.49 -11.04 -10.95
N ASP A 22 -25.46 -10.55 -9.70
CA ASP A 22 -25.09 -9.18 -9.37
C ASP A 22 -23.59 -8.97 -9.22
N ARG A 23 -22.78 -10.02 -9.40
CA ARG A 23 -21.34 -9.92 -9.31
C ARG A 23 -20.73 -9.29 -10.55
N VAL A 24 -19.81 -8.35 -10.33
CA VAL A 24 -19.05 -7.68 -11.39
C VAL A 24 -17.57 -8.02 -11.26
N ILE A 25 -16.88 -8.04 -12.41
CA ILE A 25 -15.42 -8.12 -12.43
C ILE A 25 -14.87 -6.71 -12.21
N ASP A 26 -14.31 -6.46 -11.03
CA ASP A 26 -13.75 -5.17 -10.63
C ASP A 26 -12.24 -5.06 -10.93
N GLY A 27 -11.78 -5.65 -12.01
CA GLY A 27 -10.39 -5.66 -12.45
C GLY A 27 -9.68 -6.98 -12.22
N LYS A 28 -8.38 -6.97 -12.40
CA LYS A 28 -7.51 -8.15 -12.30
C LYS A 28 -6.46 -7.98 -11.21
N ARG A 29 -6.09 -9.08 -10.57
CA ARG A 29 -5.06 -9.09 -9.54
C ARG A 29 -3.65 -8.95 -10.14
N THR A 30 -3.44 -9.50 -11.33
CA THR A 30 -2.15 -9.41 -12.02
C THR A 30 -1.96 -8.00 -12.59
N PRO A 31 -0.87 -7.32 -12.28
CA PRO A 31 -0.59 -6.00 -12.84
C PRO A 31 -0.37 -6.06 -14.34
N ASP A 32 -0.63 -4.95 -15.04
CA ASP A 32 -0.35 -4.79 -16.47
C ASP A 32 1.13 -4.57 -16.73
N TRP A 33 1.77 -3.80 -15.86
CA TRP A 33 3.16 -3.42 -16.01
C TRP A 33 3.90 -3.56 -14.68
N THR A 34 5.05 -4.20 -14.73
CA THR A 34 6.01 -4.25 -13.62
C THR A 34 7.40 -3.98 -14.16
N GLY A 35 8.20 -3.26 -13.41
CA GLY A 35 9.56 -2.98 -13.80
C GLY A 35 10.40 -2.42 -12.68
N GLY A 36 11.69 -2.32 -12.98
CA GLY A 36 12.65 -1.72 -12.08
C GLY A 36 13.86 -1.22 -12.82
N MET A 37 14.58 -0.29 -12.20
CA MET A 37 15.78 0.30 -12.76
C MET A 37 16.79 0.57 -11.64
N VAL A 38 18.06 0.34 -11.93
CA VAL A 38 19.16 0.73 -11.05
C VAL A 38 20.05 1.69 -11.83
N ASN A 39 20.21 2.92 -11.29
CA ASN A 39 21.11 3.92 -11.82
C ASN A 39 22.34 3.99 -10.93
N THR A 40 23.52 3.95 -11.55
CA THR A 40 24.79 4.12 -10.85
C THR A 40 25.56 5.29 -11.45
N PHE A 41 25.93 6.22 -10.60
CA PHE A 41 26.69 7.42 -10.96
C PHE A 41 28.04 7.39 -10.26
N ASN A 42 29.11 7.57 -11.01
CA ASN A 42 30.46 7.64 -10.46
C ASN A 42 31.05 9.03 -10.78
N TYR A 43 31.51 9.70 -9.76
CA TYR A 43 32.19 10.97 -9.92
C TYR A 43 33.40 11.06 -8.99
N LYS A 44 34.61 11.04 -9.57
CA LYS A 44 35.87 10.97 -8.83
C LYS A 44 35.84 9.77 -7.85
N ASN A 45 35.88 10.08 -6.56
CA ASN A 45 35.91 9.10 -5.47
C ASN A 45 34.52 8.76 -4.92
N PHE A 46 33.46 9.40 -5.45
CA PHE A 46 32.08 9.15 -5.05
C PHE A 46 31.41 8.18 -6.02
N ASP A 47 30.62 7.29 -5.46
CA ASP A 47 29.68 6.46 -6.19
C ASP A 47 28.27 6.57 -5.54
N LEU A 48 27.28 6.75 -6.39
CA LEU A 48 25.87 6.81 -6.00
C LEU A 48 25.11 5.75 -6.77
N SER A 49 24.38 4.88 -6.06
CA SER A 49 23.46 3.91 -6.65
C SER A 49 22.05 4.16 -6.18
N VAL A 50 21.10 4.23 -7.11
CA VAL A 50 19.68 4.42 -6.83
C VAL A 50 18.91 3.33 -7.55
N GLY A 51 18.25 2.48 -6.77
CA GLY A 51 17.34 1.45 -7.28
C GLY A 51 15.89 1.90 -7.16
N THR A 52 15.10 1.60 -8.19
CA THR A 52 13.66 1.87 -8.22
C THR A 52 12.89 0.66 -8.69
N SER A 53 11.63 0.54 -8.28
CA SER A 53 10.68 -0.44 -8.82
C SER A 53 9.29 0.17 -8.92
N PHE A 54 8.48 -0.35 -9.83
CA PHE A 54 7.10 0.08 -10.01
C PHE A 54 6.20 -1.07 -10.45
N GLN A 55 4.93 -0.90 -10.17
CA GLN A 55 3.84 -1.77 -10.60
C GLN A 55 2.62 -0.93 -10.95
N LEU A 56 1.92 -1.27 -12.05
CA LEU A 56 0.76 -0.54 -12.53
C LEU A 56 -0.32 -1.50 -13.06
N GLY A 57 -1.59 -1.12 -12.87
CA GLY A 57 -2.75 -1.77 -13.47
C GLY A 57 -3.28 -2.98 -12.70
N GLY A 58 -2.85 -3.21 -11.48
CA GLY A 58 -3.36 -4.29 -10.63
C GLY A 58 -4.44 -3.82 -9.64
N ARG A 59 -5.30 -4.75 -9.22
CA ARG A 59 -6.25 -4.55 -8.12
C ARG A 59 -6.01 -5.58 -7.04
N MET A 60 -6.17 -5.17 -5.80
CA MET A 60 -6.02 -6.05 -4.63
C MET A 60 -7.12 -5.81 -3.62
N ARG A 61 -7.45 -6.84 -2.86
CA ARG A 61 -8.34 -6.68 -1.72
C ARG A 61 -7.58 -5.99 -0.59
N ASN A 62 -8.16 -4.90 -0.10
CA ASN A 62 -7.63 -4.16 1.04
C ASN A 62 -8.03 -4.84 2.35
N GLN A 63 -7.31 -5.90 2.74
CA GLN A 63 -7.60 -6.64 3.95
C GLN A 63 -7.46 -5.77 5.21
N PHE A 64 -6.53 -4.82 5.19
CA PHE A 64 -6.34 -3.89 6.31
C PHE A 64 -7.60 -3.02 6.50
N TYR A 65 -8.14 -2.46 5.41
CA TYR A 65 -9.39 -1.71 5.46
C TYR A 65 -10.55 -2.58 5.95
N VAL A 66 -10.67 -3.81 5.46
CA VAL A 66 -11.70 -4.76 5.89
C VAL A 66 -11.60 -5.01 7.39
N SER A 67 -10.42 -5.34 7.89
CA SER A 67 -10.23 -5.72 9.30
C SER A 67 -10.34 -4.56 10.26
N TYR A 68 -9.82 -3.38 9.90
CA TYR A 68 -9.74 -2.26 10.83
C TYR A 68 -10.85 -1.20 10.65
N ALA A 69 -11.40 -1.06 9.45
CA ALA A 69 -12.48 -0.11 9.21
C ALA A 69 -13.86 -0.77 9.22
N LEU A 70 -13.99 -1.98 8.68
CA LEU A 70 -15.29 -2.62 8.50
C LEU A 70 -15.65 -3.63 9.59
N GLU A 71 -14.66 -4.37 10.09
CA GLU A 71 -14.93 -5.48 11.03
C GLU A 71 -14.96 -5.06 12.50
N ASN A 72 -14.27 -3.99 12.84
CA ASN A 72 -14.00 -3.66 14.23
C ASN A 72 -14.80 -2.45 14.72
N ASN A 73 -16.06 -2.69 15.04
CA ASN A 73 -16.95 -1.65 15.59
C ASN A 73 -16.53 -1.13 16.98
N ASN A 74 -15.56 -1.78 17.65
CA ASN A 74 -15.12 -1.45 19.00
C ASN A 74 -13.77 -0.72 19.04
N MET A 75 -13.13 -0.49 17.91
CA MET A 75 -11.87 0.26 17.82
C MET A 75 -12.13 1.70 17.37
N ASN A 76 -11.27 2.61 17.81
CA ASN A 76 -11.21 3.94 17.23
C ASN A 76 -10.96 3.82 15.72
N LEU A 77 -11.84 4.45 14.96
CA LEU A 77 -11.73 4.48 13.51
C LEU A 77 -10.39 5.11 13.12
N ASN A 78 -9.66 4.41 12.24
CA ASN A 78 -8.42 4.91 11.69
C ASN A 78 -8.69 6.19 10.87
N ASN A 79 -7.63 6.95 10.59
CA ASN A 79 -7.66 8.10 9.68
C ASN A 79 -8.24 7.78 8.29
N MET A 80 -8.26 6.52 7.91
CA MET A 80 -8.84 6.00 6.67
C MET A 80 -10.34 6.23 6.52
N VAL A 81 -11.04 6.40 7.64
CA VAL A 81 -12.50 6.56 7.68
C VAL A 81 -12.91 7.89 8.31
N LYS A 82 -12.03 8.90 8.23
CA LYS A 82 -12.35 10.24 8.72
C LYS A 82 -13.50 10.89 7.95
N ASP A 83 -13.59 10.63 6.66
CA ASP A 83 -14.63 11.17 5.79
C ASP A 83 -15.81 10.20 5.71
N TYR A 84 -16.49 10.02 6.80
CA TYR A 84 -17.71 9.22 6.87
C TYR A 84 -18.97 10.09 6.73
N TRP A 85 -20.03 9.45 6.30
CA TRP A 85 -21.29 10.11 6.07
C TRP A 85 -21.93 10.62 7.38
N THR A 86 -22.29 11.90 7.41
CA THR A 86 -23.20 12.51 8.39
C THR A 86 -24.22 13.39 7.66
N PRO A 87 -25.33 13.79 8.28
CA PRO A 87 -26.25 14.75 7.65
C PRO A 87 -25.58 16.06 7.26
N GLU A 88 -24.56 16.49 7.99
CA GLU A 88 -23.77 17.70 7.75
C GLU A 88 -22.65 17.50 6.72
N ASN A 89 -22.19 16.25 6.54
CA ASN A 89 -21.17 15.85 5.59
C ASN A 89 -21.65 14.66 4.74
N PRO A 90 -22.50 14.87 3.73
CA PRO A 90 -23.07 13.81 2.90
C PRO A 90 -22.05 13.31 1.87
N THR A 91 -21.05 12.55 2.32
CA THR A 91 -20.02 11.94 1.48
C THR A 91 -20.46 10.57 0.97
N ASN A 92 -19.84 10.12 -0.14
CA ASN A 92 -19.94 8.74 -0.64
C ASN A 92 -18.72 7.87 -0.31
N GLU A 93 -17.73 8.42 0.41
CA GLU A 93 -16.47 7.72 0.69
C GLU A 93 -16.67 6.59 1.72
N SER A 94 -17.34 6.89 2.82
CA SER A 94 -17.55 5.89 3.89
C SER A 94 -18.96 5.99 4.48
N ALA A 95 -19.49 4.84 4.89
CA ALA A 95 -20.76 4.80 5.60
C ALA A 95 -20.65 5.40 7.00
N GLN A 96 -21.78 5.72 7.60
CA GLN A 96 -21.87 6.18 8.97
C GLN A 96 -21.27 5.13 9.94
N PRO A 97 -20.54 5.56 10.98
CA PRO A 97 -20.06 4.65 12.04
C PRO A 97 -21.18 3.75 12.58
N GLY A 98 -20.86 2.48 12.80
CA GLY A 98 -21.84 1.45 13.14
C GLY A 98 -22.55 0.78 11.98
N ASN A 99 -22.46 1.34 10.75
CA ASN A 99 -23.00 0.78 9.53
C ASN A 99 -21.93 0.32 8.54
N MET A 100 -20.65 0.53 8.83
CA MET A 100 -19.55 0.31 7.89
C MET A 100 -19.38 -1.15 7.43
N GLY A 101 -19.82 -2.12 8.22
CA GLY A 101 -19.82 -3.53 7.84
C GLY A 101 -21.19 -4.08 7.42
N THR A 102 -22.18 -3.21 7.26
CA THR A 102 -23.56 -3.64 6.96
C THR A 102 -23.94 -3.18 5.56
N TYR A 103 -24.15 -4.13 4.68
CA TYR A 103 -24.58 -3.89 3.30
C TYR A 103 -26.06 -4.17 3.17
N ARG A 104 -26.80 -3.26 2.54
CA ARG A 104 -28.24 -3.37 2.34
C ARG A 104 -28.62 -3.18 0.88
N SER A 105 -29.66 -3.88 0.45
CA SER A 105 -30.29 -3.67 -0.85
C SER A 105 -31.79 -3.42 -0.66
N LYS A 106 -32.51 -3.13 -1.75
CA LYS A 106 -33.98 -3.10 -1.73
C LYS A 106 -34.60 -4.46 -1.34
N ALA A 107 -33.90 -5.55 -1.64
CA ALA A 107 -34.30 -6.93 -1.33
C ALA A 107 -34.07 -7.32 0.14
N GLY A 108 -33.43 -6.48 0.95
CA GLY A 108 -33.17 -6.74 2.36
C GLY A 108 -31.72 -6.58 2.77
N SER A 109 -31.35 -7.20 3.89
CA SER A 109 -29.96 -7.22 4.36
C SER A 109 -29.22 -8.38 3.67
N TRP A 110 -28.14 -8.08 2.97
CA TRP A 110 -27.30 -9.10 2.34
C TRP A 110 -26.33 -9.77 3.34
N GLY A 111 -26.49 -9.53 4.62
CA GLY A 111 -25.65 -10.10 5.66
C GLY A 111 -24.29 -9.43 5.79
N ASN A 112 -23.40 -10.07 6.53
CA ASN A 112 -22.05 -9.56 6.84
C ASN A 112 -20.98 -10.01 5.83
N GLN A 113 -21.31 -10.20 4.56
CA GLN A 113 -20.34 -10.59 3.54
C GLN A 113 -19.47 -9.39 3.16
N LYS A 114 -18.55 -9.06 4.05
CA LYS A 114 -17.65 -7.90 3.97
C LYS A 114 -16.52 -8.06 2.95
N SER A 115 -16.37 -9.26 2.39
CA SER A 115 -15.19 -9.63 1.62
C SER A 115 -15.31 -9.42 0.11
N ASP A 116 -16.52 -9.37 -0.41
CA ASP A 116 -16.78 -9.51 -1.83
C ASP A 116 -17.45 -8.26 -2.44
N VAL A 117 -17.18 -7.09 -1.86
CA VAL A 117 -17.74 -5.82 -2.34
C VAL A 117 -16.67 -4.95 -2.94
N SER A 118 -16.99 -4.26 -4.02
CA SER A 118 -16.05 -3.50 -4.84
C SER A 118 -15.28 -2.43 -4.05
N HIS A 119 -15.88 -1.79 -3.05
CA HIS A 119 -15.19 -0.76 -2.28
C HIS A 119 -14.12 -1.30 -1.31
N THR A 120 -14.02 -2.63 -1.13
CA THR A 120 -12.90 -3.26 -0.42
C THR A 120 -11.70 -3.54 -1.31
N MET A 121 -11.84 -3.28 -2.61
CA MET A 121 -10.78 -3.44 -3.60
C MET A 121 -10.06 -2.12 -3.80
N SER A 122 -8.74 -2.17 -3.72
CA SER A 122 -7.85 -1.02 -3.91
C SER A 122 -6.93 -1.24 -5.10
N SER A 123 -6.38 -0.15 -5.64
CA SER A 123 -5.30 -0.24 -6.62
C SER A 123 -4.04 -0.81 -5.97
N SER A 124 -3.34 -1.68 -6.69
CA SER A 124 -2.02 -2.18 -6.31
C SER A 124 -0.88 -1.40 -6.96
N ASP A 125 -1.16 -0.24 -7.53
CA ASP A 125 -0.17 0.59 -8.21
C ASP A 125 0.77 1.26 -7.21
N PHE A 126 2.05 1.16 -7.49
CA PHE A 126 3.06 1.84 -6.69
C PHE A 126 4.31 2.21 -7.50
N PHE A 127 5.01 3.20 -7.01
CA PHE A 127 6.40 3.52 -7.35
C PHE A 127 7.23 3.55 -6.08
N LYS A 128 8.37 2.86 -6.09
CA LYS A 128 9.22 2.69 -4.91
C LYS A 128 10.67 2.96 -5.24
N ILE A 129 11.36 3.67 -4.36
CA ILE A 129 12.82 3.69 -4.32
C ILE A 129 13.24 2.53 -3.40
N THR A 130 13.89 1.51 -3.98
CA THR A 130 14.28 0.30 -3.26
C THR A 130 15.49 0.53 -2.39
N HIS A 131 16.46 1.28 -2.90
CA HIS A 131 17.64 1.68 -2.14
C HIS A 131 18.28 2.95 -2.72
N VAL A 132 18.96 3.67 -1.85
CA VAL A 132 19.91 4.73 -2.19
C VAL A 132 21.19 4.44 -1.45
N SER A 133 22.29 4.25 -2.18
CA SER A 133 23.61 3.97 -1.63
C SER A 133 24.61 5.00 -2.11
N LEU A 134 25.25 5.69 -1.18
CA LEU A 134 26.32 6.64 -1.45
C LEU A 134 27.62 6.12 -0.87
N GLY A 135 28.62 5.94 -1.72
CA GLY A 135 29.97 5.51 -1.35
C GLY A 135 31.01 6.59 -1.58
N TYR A 136 32.06 6.56 -0.79
CA TYR A 136 33.26 7.36 -0.97
C TYR A 136 34.51 6.50 -0.76
N THR A 137 35.38 6.46 -1.77
CA THR A 137 36.66 5.77 -1.71
C THR A 137 37.79 6.77 -1.46
N PHE A 138 38.52 6.58 -0.38
CA PHE A 138 39.59 7.50 0.00
C PHE A 138 40.79 7.37 -0.94
N ASP A 139 41.39 8.51 -1.28
CA ASP A 139 42.60 8.54 -2.08
C ASP A 139 43.76 7.85 -1.35
N LYS A 140 44.54 7.06 -2.09
CA LYS A 140 45.73 6.38 -1.55
C LYS A 140 46.71 7.31 -0.90
N LYS A 141 46.79 8.58 -1.37
CA LYS A 141 47.65 9.62 -0.76
C LYS A 141 47.24 9.99 0.65
N LEU A 142 45.94 9.98 0.95
CA LEU A 142 45.41 10.32 2.28
C LEU A 142 45.64 9.18 3.29
N ILE A 143 45.63 7.93 2.83
CA ILE A 143 45.79 6.74 3.68
C ILE A 143 47.22 6.21 3.70
N SER A 144 48.15 6.77 2.88
CA SER A 144 49.53 6.28 2.74
C SER A 144 50.35 6.27 4.03
N LYS A 145 49.97 7.07 5.01
CA LYS A 145 50.57 7.12 6.36
C LYS A 145 49.98 6.10 7.33
N SER A 146 48.94 5.39 6.92
CA SER A 146 48.27 4.35 7.69
C SER A 146 48.67 2.98 7.16
N PHE A 147 48.40 1.94 7.94
CA PHE A 147 48.56 0.55 7.52
C PHE A 147 47.50 0.10 6.49
N LEU A 148 46.59 1.01 6.10
CA LEU A 148 45.47 0.73 5.19
C LEU A 148 45.91 0.85 3.74
N THR A 149 45.59 -0.14 2.93
CA THR A 149 45.83 -0.14 1.46
C THR A 149 44.67 0.42 0.68
N ASN A 150 43.44 0.23 1.19
CA ASN A 150 42.22 0.79 0.62
C ASN A 150 41.20 1.09 1.74
N LEU A 151 40.49 2.18 1.63
CA LEU A 151 39.45 2.56 2.58
C LEU A 151 38.25 3.10 1.82
N ARG A 152 37.09 2.49 2.07
CA ARG A 152 35.82 2.95 1.50
C ARG A 152 34.77 3.04 2.59
N LEU A 153 34.10 4.17 2.64
CA LEU A 153 32.94 4.42 3.47
C LEU A 153 31.70 4.46 2.60
N TYR A 154 30.63 3.78 3.01
CA TYR A 154 29.36 3.90 2.32
C TYR A 154 28.19 3.92 3.27
N CYS A 155 27.12 4.61 2.84
CA CYS A 155 25.86 4.69 3.53
C CYS A 155 24.77 4.21 2.58
N THR A 156 23.95 3.27 3.03
CA THR A 156 22.82 2.74 2.26
C THR A 156 21.54 2.92 3.03
N VAL A 157 20.55 3.50 2.39
CA VAL A 157 19.18 3.58 2.88
C VAL A 157 18.31 2.65 2.05
N GLN A 158 17.70 1.68 2.69
CA GLN A 158 16.74 0.77 2.06
C GLN A 158 15.32 1.28 2.26
N ASN A 159 14.50 1.14 1.22
CA ASN A 159 13.10 1.56 1.19
C ASN A 159 12.87 3.03 1.65
N PRO A 160 13.65 4.02 1.14
CA PRO A 160 13.51 5.39 1.61
C PRO A 160 12.14 5.98 1.30
N MET A 161 11.53 5.58 0.18
CA MET A 161 10.25 6.14 -0.28
C MET A 161 9.44 5.12 -1.06
N ILE A 162 8.15 5.12 -0.82
CA ILE A 162 7.14 4.48 -1.66
C ILE A 162 5.97 5.45 -1.86
N ILE A 163 5.45 5.48 -3.07
CA ILE A 163 4.24 6.20 -3.46
C ILE A 163 3.27 5.14 -3.95
N CYS A 164 2.13 5.01 -3.30
CA CYS A 164 1.06 4.10 -3.67
C CYS A 164 -0.14 4.92 -4.17
N ALA A 165 -0.91 4.36 -5.10
CA ALA A 165 -2.17 4.97 -5.54
C ALA A 165 -3.17 5.00 -4.38
N ASP A 166 -3.13 3.99 -3.53
CA ASP A 166 -3.86 3.93 -2.27
C ASP A 166 -2.87 4.07 -1.11
N ASN A 167 -2.99 5.14 -0.32
CA ASN A 167 -2.04 5.47 0.76
C ASN A 167 -2.12 4.52 1.97
N VAL A 168 -2.97 3.53 1.92
CA VAL A 168 -3.30 2.70 3.08
C VAL A 168 -2.50 1.41 3.12
N ILE A 169 -2.03 0.93 1.97
CA ILE A 169 -1.40 -0.39 1.86
C ILE A 169 -0.13 -0.29 1.03
N VAL A 170 0.85 -1.09 1.43
CA VAL A 170 2.02 -1.36 0.61
C VAL A 170 1.71 -2.57 -0.28
N PRO A 171 1.52 -2.38 -1.60
CA PRO A 171 1.04 -3.44 -2.49
C PRO A 171 1.98 -4.63 -2.65
N GLU A 172 3.27 -4.46 -2.34
CA GLU A 172 4.26 -5.55 -2.37
C GLU A 172 4.04 -6.57 -1.25
N GLN A 173 3.46 -6.13 -0.16
CA GLN A 173 3.09 -7.00 0.95
C GLN A 173 1.67 -7.51 0.67
N LEU A 174 1.56 -8.55 -0.16
CA LEU A 174 0.30 -9.27 -0.39
C LEU A 174 0.09 -10.30 0.74
N PRO A 175 -0.48 -9.93 1.87
CA PRO A 175 -0.74 -10.91 2.90
C PRO A 175 -2.11 -11.52 2.65
N THR A 176 -2.13 -12.80 2.70
CA THR A 176 -3.36 -13.56 2.94
C THR A 176 -3.91 -13.27 4.35
N ASN A 177 -3.05 -12.82 5.25
CA ASN A 177 -3.39 -12.37 6.61
C ASN A 177 -2.46 -11.21 7.00
N VAL A 178 -2.91 -9.97 6.89
CA VAL A 178 -2.14 -8.81 7.35
C VAL A 178 -2.11 -8.79 8.86
N SER A 179 -0.96 -9.09 9.43
CA SER A 179 -0.63 -8.65 10.78
C SER A 179 -0.18 -7.19 10.72
N SER A 180 -0.50 -6.41 11.74
CA SER A 180 -0.06 -5.01 11.89
C SER A 180 1.47 -4.84 11.94
N THR A 181 2.22 -5.96 11.95
CA THR A 181 3.69 -6.01 11.96
C THR A 181 4.31 -6.01 10.56
N ASP A 182 3.52 -6.16 9.50
CA ASP A 182 4.02 -6.28 8.13
C ASP A 182 4.16 -4.92 7.41
N LEU A 183 4.35 -3.86 8.18
CA LEU A 183 4.62 -2.54 7.64
C LEU A 183 6.04 -2.47 7.07
N MET A 184 6.18 -1.82 5.91
CA MET A 184 7.48 -1.60 5.30
C MET A 184 8.41 -0.84 6.24
N THR A 185 9.56 -1.42 6.55
CA THR A 185 10.58 -0.80 7.39
C THR A 185 11.60 -0.05 6.52
N ARG A 186 12.06 1.10 7.03
CA ARG A 186 13.21 1.82 6.49
C ARG A 186 14.45 1.42 7.27
N ASN A 187 15.46 0.93 6.56
CA ASN A 187 16.72 0.55 7.17
C ASN A 187 17.82 1.49 6.70
N VAL A 188 18.60 2.02 7.63
CA VAL A 188 19.79 2.81 7.34
C VAL A 188 21.00 2.01 7.79
N MET A 189 21.93 1.78 6.87
CA MET A 189 23.17 1.06 7.11
C MET A 189 24.34 1.98 6.82
N LEU A 190 25.25 2.10 7.78
CA LEU A 190 26.56 2.73 7.60
C LEU A 190 27.62 1.64 7.69
N SER A 191 28.49 1.55 6.72
CA SER A 191 29.54 0.53 6.70
C SER A 191 30.87 1.12 6.24
N LEU A 192 31.93 0.59 6.79
CA LEU A 192 33.31 0.91 6.46
C LEU A 192 34.00 -0.37 6.01
N ILE A 193 34.55 -0.33 4.78
CA ILE A 193 35.32 -1.41 4.23
C ILE A 193 36.79 -0.99 4.21
N HIS A 194 37.62 -1.86 4.77
CA HIS A 194 39.07 -1.75 4.78
C HIS A 194 39.64 -3.05 4.21
N ILE A 195 40.56 -2.96 3.28
CA ILE A 195 41.33 -4.07 2.70
C ILE A 195 42.80 -3.68 2.72
#